data_22164bb60a3b4e6b1954f5d76bf83f01
#
_entry.id   22164bb60a3b4e6b1954f5d76bf83f01
#
_cell.length_a   1.000
_cell.length_b   1.000
_cell.length_c   1.000
_cell.angle_alpha   90.00
_cell.angle_beta   90.00
_cell.angle_gamma   90.00
#
_symmetry.space_group_name_H-M   'P 1'
#
loop_
_entity.id
_entity.type
_entity.pdbx_description
1 polymer ?
#
loop_
_entity_poly.entity_id
_entity_poly.type
_entity_poly.pdbx_seq_one_letter_code
_entity_poly.pdbx_strand_id
1 'polypeptide(L)'
;MAIKIEALTKIYSTAEAKVTALATTTLSFADYSFTTIVGKSGCGKTTLLRLLAGLEKPTAGAVSFSTKNPEIGFVFQEPRLMPWLTVSENIAFATCKGGMSKEKLPQLLATLGLSAFAGSYPSELSGGMAQRTALGRTLFQNPDIILMDEPFGALDYFTRKGLQETLLELFRKERKTIIFVTHDVEEAILLGERVLIMQKGRITGEIPVKLAYPRDPAASEILSLRRQILAGLE
;
A
#
# COMPACT_ATOMS: atom_id res chain seq x y z
N MET A 1 -6.37 -1.52 18.01
CA MET A 1 -5.28 -2.03 17.13
C MET A 1 -5.93 -2.72 15.97
N ALA A 2 -5.69 -2.25 14.74
CA ALA A 2 -6.28 -2.88 13.57
C ALA A 2 -5.68 -4.26 13.26
N ILE A 3 -4.35 -4.36 13.34
CA ILE A 3 -3.62 -5.59 12.97
C ILE A 3 -2.57 -5.88 14.03
N LYS A 4 -2.51 -7.13 14.47
CA LYS A 4 -1.47 -7.63 15.37
C LYS A 4 -0.76 -8.81 14.71
N ILE A 5 0.56 -8.76 14.69
CA ILE A 5 1.46 -9.79 14.20
C ILE A 5 2.16 -10.40 15.41
N GLU A 6 2.06 -11.70 15.58
CA GLU A 6 2.66 -12.44 16.68
C GLU A 6 3.63 -13.50 16.15
N ALA A 7 4.92 -13.29 16.40
CA ALA A 7 6.02 -14.19 16.03
C ALA A 7 5.96 -14.68 14.57
N LEU A 8 5.49 -13.80 13.65
CA LEU A 8 5.27 -14.15 12.25
C LEU A 8 6.59 -14.41 11.54
N THR A 9 6.67 -15.54 10.85
CA THR A 9 7.85 -15.99 10.13
C THR A 9 7.46 -16.53 8.76
N LYS A 10 8.25 -16.23 7.73
CA LYS A 10 8.09 -16.82 6.41
C LYS A 10 9.43 -17.29 5.86
N ILE A 11 9.50 -18.59 5.58
CA ILE A 11 10.64 -19.25 4.95
C ILE A 11 10.13 -19.88 3.66
N TYR A 12 10.74 -19.54 2.55
CA TYR A 12 10.55 -20.26 1.28
C TYR A 12 11.57 -21.37 1.18
N SER A 13 11.10 -22.58 0.86
CA SER A 13 11.97 -23.75 0.64
C SER A 13 11.92 -24.11 -0.84
N THR A 14 13.06 -24.11 -1.51
CA THR A 14 13.26 -24.67 -2.83
C THR A 14 14.02 -25.99 -2.70
N ALA A 15 14.19 -26.74 -3.78
CA ALA A 15 14.98 -27.97 -3.78
C ALA A 15 16.45 -27.70 -3.37
N GLU A 16 16.97 -26.49 -3.61
CA GLU A 16 18.39 -26.16 -3.43
C GLU A 16 18.67 -25.28 -2.19
N ALA A 17 17.67 -24.53 -1.70
CA ALA A 17 17.91 -23.55 -0.62
C ALA A 17 16.67 -23.24 0.21
N LYS A 18 16.91 -22.78 1.44
CA LYS A 18 15.90 -22.13 2.29
C LYS A 18 16.19 -20.64 2.37
N VAL A 19 15.21 -19.81 1.99
CA VAL A 19 15.30 -18.35 2.04
C VAL A 19 14.34 -17.83 3.09
N THR A 20 14.87 -17.19 4.12
CA THR A 20 14.07 -16.50 5.13
C THR A 20 13.65 -15.13 4.59
N ALA A 21 12.42 -15.04 4.09
CA ALA A 21 11.87 -13.79 3.56
C ALA A 21 11.33 -12.86 4.66
N LEU A 22 10.83 -13.44 5.75
CA LEU A 22 10.46 -12.71 6.96
C LEU A 22 10.98 -13.50 8.16
N ALA A 23 11.91 -12.92 8.89
CA ALA A 23 12.36 -13.44 10.18
C ALA A 23 11.29 -13.19 11.24
N THR A 24 11.35 -13.92 12.35
CA THR A 24 10.37 -13.83 13.43
C THR A 24 10.10 -12.37 13.81
N THR A 25 8.90 -11.91 13.53
CA THR A 25 8.49 -10.51 13.69
C THR A 25 7.24 -10.43 14.55
N THR A 26 7.27 -9.57 15.56
CA THR A 26 6.09 -9.18 16.36
C THR A 26 5.90 -7.68 16.20
N LEU A 27 4.74 -7.28 15.71
CA LEU A 27 4.45 -5.89 15.36
C LEU A 27 2.94 -5.65 15.45
N SER A 28 2.55 -4.39 15.65
CA SER A 28 1.15 -4.00 15.59
C SER A 28 0.96 -2.74 14.75
N PHE A 29 -0.19 -2.67 14.08
CA PHE A 29 -0.64 -1.47 13.38
C PHE A 29 -1.89 -0.94 14.07
N ALA A 30 -1.93 0.36 14.32
CA ALA A 30 -3.08 1.01 14.94
C ALA A 30 -4.27 1.09 13.96
N ASP A 31 -5.48 1.14 14.50
CA ASP A 31 -6.66 1.48 13.70
C ASP A 31 -6.50 2.90 13.15
N TYR A 32 -6.99 3.10 11.93
CA TYR A 32 -7.03 4.42 11.29
C TYR A 32 -5.67 5.11 11.24
N SER A 33 -4.62 4.36 10.97
CA SER A 33 -3.24 4.85 10.87
C SER A 33 -2.69 4.64 9.46
N PHE A 34 -1.78 5.51 9.07
CA PHE A 34 -1.01 5.39 7.85
C PHE A 34 0.43 4.98 8.21
N THR A 35 0.74 3.69 8.05
CA THR A 35 2.11 3.18 8.26
C THR A 35 2.78 2.94 6.91
N THR A 36 3.97 3.48 6.74
CA THR A 36 4.82 3.18 5.58
C THR A 36 5.95 2.23 5.97
N ILE A 37 6.37 1.38 5.03
CA ILE A 37 7.46 0.42 5.21
C ILE A 37 8.48 0.67 4.11
N VAL A 38 9.70 1.03 4.49
CA VAL A 38 10.80 1.27 3.55
C VAL A 38 11.88 0.20 3.70
N GLY A 39 12.55 -0.10 2.60
CA GLY A 39 13.66 -1.05 2.58
C GLY A 39 14.13 -1.36 1.17
N LYS A 40 15.33 -1.92 1.05
CA LYS A 40 15.92 -2.31 -0.24
C LYS A 40 15.07 -3.38 -0.93
N SER A 41 15.17 -3.49 -2.26
CA SER A 41 14.49 -4.56 -2.99
C SER A 41 14.90 -5.94 -2.43
N GLY A 42 13.93 -6.86 -2.35
CA GLY A 42 14.16 -8.21 -1.82
C GLY A 42 14.26 -8.33 -0.29
N CYS A 43 14.08 -7.25 0.48
CA CYS A 43 14.18 -7.32 1.94
C CYS A 43 12.95 -7.94 2.65
N GLY A 44 11.88 -8.31 1.91
CA GLY A 44 10.72 -9.01 2.47
C GLY A 44 9.43 -8.19 2.58
N LYS A 45 9.39 -6.92 2.13
CA LYS A 45 8.22 -6.02 2.22
C LYS A 45 6.95 -6.61 1.58
N THR A 46 7.05 -7.05 0.33
CA THR A 46 5.95 -7.69 -0.41
C THR A 46 5.47 -8.96 0.29
N THR A 47 6.41 -9.77 0.84
CA THR A 47 6.06 -10.97 1.60
C THR A 47 5.26 -10.63 2.85
N LEU A 48 5.66 -9.59 3.59
CA LEU A 48 4.92 -9.12 4.75
C LEU A 48 3.50 -8.69 4.37
N LEU A 49 3.33 -7.88 3.31
CA LEU A 49 2.00 -7.48 2.84
C LEU A 49 1.13 -8.67 2.44
N ARG A 50 1.69 -9.67 1.72
CA ARG A 50 0.94 -10.87 1.31
C ARG A 50 0.50 -11.72 2.48
N LEU A 51 1.31 -11.82 3.53
CA LEU A 51 0.94 -12.49 4.78
C LEU A 51 -0.19 -11.75 5.49
N LEU A 52 -0.15 -10.41 5.56
CA LEU A 52 -1.21 -9.58 6.13
C LEU A 52 -2.52 -9.70 5.35
N ALA A 53 -2.45 -9.81 4.03
CA ALA A 53 -3.61 -10.00 3.16
C ALA A 53 -4.18 -11.42 3.19
N GLY A 54 -3.52 -12.37 3.85
CA GLY A 54 -3.89 -13.79 3.79
C GLY A 54 -3.65 -14.44 2.42
N LEU A 55 -2.93 -13.75 1.51
CA LEU A 55 -2.56 -14.27 0.19
C LEU A 55 -1.47 -15.35 0.28
N GLU A 56 -0.74 -15.36 1.39
CA GLU A 56 0.24 -16.39 1.71
C GLU A 56 0.07 -16.89 3.15
N LYS A 57 0.39 -18.17 3.37
CA LYS A 57 0.40 -18.73 4.71
C LYS A 57 1.78 -18.52 5.35
N PRO A 58 1.84 -18.11 6.62
CA PRO A 58 3.11 -18.03 7.35
C PRO A 58 3.69 -19.43 7.59
N THR A 59 5.01 -19.48 7.78
CA THR A 59 5.69 -20.71 8.23
C THR A 59 5.48 -20.93 9.73
N ALA A 60 5.42 -19.83 10.51
CA ALA A 60 5.09 -19.83 11.94
C ALA A 60 4.49 -18.48 12.33
N GLY A 61 3.84 -18.43 13.49
CA GLY A 61 3.19 -17.24 14.01
C GLY A 61 1.81 -17.01 13.41
N ALA A 62 1.21 -15.87 13.73
CA ALA A 62 -0.15 -15.54 13.32
C ALA A 62 -0.34 -14.03 13.06
N VAL A 63 -1.34 -13.72 12.24
CA VAL A 63 -1.89 -12.37 12.06
C VAL A 63 -3.30 -12.37 12.63
N SER A 64 -3.62 -11.40 13.44
CA SER A 64 -4.95 -11.19 13.99
C SER A 64 -5.43 -9.76 13.76
N PHE A 65 -6.75 -9.59 13.67
CA PHE A 65 -7.40 -8.31 13.40
C PHE A 65 -8.33 -7.96 14.57
N SER A 66 -8.44 -6.68 14.87
CA SER A 66 -9.38 -6.19 15.91
C SER A 66 -10.83 -6.36 15.49
N THR A 67 -11.12 -6.24 14.21
CA THR A 67 -12.44 -6.47 13.63
C THR A 67 -12.53 -7.90 13.10
N LYS A 68 -13.65 -8.56 13.32
CA LYS A 68 -13.90 -9.90 12.78
C LYS A 68 -14.12 -9.79 11.27
N ASN A 69 -13.24 -10.43 10.48
CA ASN A 69 -13.29 -10.45 9.03
C ASN A 69 -13.26 -9.03 8.40
N PRO A 70 -12.18 -8.22 8.59
CA PRO A 70 -12.10 -6.93 7.94
C PRO A 70 -12.00 -7.09 6.41
N GLU A 71 -12.60 -6.16 5.68
CA GLU A 71 -12.42 -6.06 4.25
C GLU A 71 -11.01 -5.50 3.95
N ILE A 72 -10.20 -6.28 3.24
CA ILE A 72 -8.81 -5.93 2.92
C ILE A 72 -8.69 -5.66 1.43
N GLY A 73 -8.34 -4.43 1.08
CA GLY A 73 -7.97 -4.05 -0.28
C GLY A 73 -6.46 -4.19 -0.50
N PHE A 74 -6.08 -4.72 -1.65
CA PHE A 74 -4.66 -4.88 -2.01
C PHE A 74 -4.36 -4.23 -3.35
N VAL A 75 -3.40 -3.30 -3.35
CA VAL A 75 -2.82 -2.70 -4.57
C VAL A 75 -1.48 -3.36 -4.83
N PHE A 76 -1.39 -4.12 -5.92
CA PHE A 76 -0.18 -4.80 -6.34
C PHE A 76 0.77 -3.84 -7.06
N GLN A 77 2.05 -4.15 -7.05
CA GLN A 77 3.07 -3.43 -7.81
C GLN A 77 2.76 -3.43 -9.31
N GLU A 78 2.32 -4.58 -9.85
CA GLU A 78 1.74 -4.68 -11.19
C GLU A 78 0.23 -4.47 -11.14
N PRO A 79 -0.38 -3.72 -12.07
CA PRO A 79 -1.82 -3.37 -12.03
C PRO A 79 -2.77 -4.56 -12.03
N ARG A 80 -2.39 -5.69 -12.64
CA ARG A 80 -3.20 -6.93 -12.74
C ARG A 80 -4.64 -6.66 -13.15
N LEU A 81 -4.82 -5.87 -14.20
CA LEU A 81 -6.13 -5.60 -14.76
C LEU A 81 -6.65 -6.81 -15.53
N MET A 82 -7.97 -6.97 -15.55
CA MET A 82 -8.65 -7.95 -16.40
C MET A 82 -8.61 -7.45 -17.84
N PRO A 83 -7.89 -8.10 -18.77
CA PRO A 83 -7.64 -7.55 -20.11
C PRO A 83 -8.89 -7.44 -20.98
N TRP A 84 -9.95 -8.19 -20.67
CA TRP A 84 -11.23 -8.18 -21.38
C TRP A 84 -12.25 -7.20 -20.79
N LEU A 85 -11.92 -6.46 -19.74
CA LEU A 85 -12.76 -5.45 -19.11
C LEU A 85 -12.22 -4.06 -19.39
N THR A 86 -13.12 -3.11 -19.58
CA THR A 86 -12.79 -1.68 -19.66
C THR A 86 -12.28 -1.14 -18.32
N VAL A 87 -11.77 0.10 -18.30
CA VAL A 87 -11.36 0.80 -17.06
C VAL A 87 -12.52 0.83 -16.07
N SER A 88 -13.70 1.26 -16.48
CA SER A 88 -14.89 1.31 -15.61
C SER A 88 -15.26 -0.05 -15.06
N GLU A 89 -15.24 -1.09 -15.88
CA GLU A 89 -15.56 -2.45 -15.48
C GLU A 89 -14.49 -3.04 -14.57
N ASN A 90 -13.21 -2.76 -14.82
CA ASN A 90 -12.12 -3.16 -13.93
C ASN A 90 -12.28 -2.55 -12.53
N ILE A 91 -12.61 -1.25 -12.46
CA ILE A 91 -12.84 -0.57 -11.17
C ILE A 91 -14.05 -1.17 -10.46
N ALA A 92 -15.15 -1.38 -11.17
CA ALA A 92 -16.40 -1.91 -10.61
C ALA A 92 -16.41 -3.44 -10.42
N PHE A 93 -15.38 -4.16 -10.89
CA PHE A 93 -15.34 -5.63 -10.93
C PHE A 93 -15.53 -6.28 -9.56
N ALA A 94 -14.99 -5.67 -8.52
CA ALA A 94 -15.04 -6.23 -7.19
C ALA A 94 -16.09 -5.51 -6.33
N THR A 95 -17.36 -5.64 -6.68
CA THR A 95 -18.46 -5.21 -5.80
C THR A 95 -18.63 -6.20 -4.66
N CYS A 96 -17.84 -6.04 -3.59
CA CYS A 96 -18.07 -6.72 -2.32
C CYS A 96 -19.27 -6.10 -1.58
N LYS A 97 -19.80 -6.82 -0.60
CA LYS A 97 -20.78 -6.28 0.34
C LYS A 97 -20.13 -5.07 1.05
N GLY A 98 -20.63 -3.86 0.74
CA GLY A 98 -20.10 -2.62 1.33
C GLY A 98 -19.27 -1.75 0.37
N GLY A 99 -19.02 -2.18 -0.87
CA GLY A 99 -18.38 -1.35 -1.89
C GLY A 99 -19.14 -0.06 -2.19
N MET A 100 -18.48 0.87 -2.85
CA MET A 100 -19.13 2.12 -3.28
C MET A 100 -20.32 1.83 -4.19
N SER A 101 -21.39 2.62 -4.06
CA SER A 101 -22.50 2.60 -5.02
C SER A 101 -21.98 2.89 -6.43
N LYS A 102 -22.53 2.21 -7.44
CA LYS A 102 -22.18 2.45 -8.86
C LYS A 102 -22.31 3.91 -9.27
N GLU A 103 -23.17 4.67 -8.59
CA GLU A 103 -23.36 6.10 -8.80
C GLU A 103 -22.11 6.93 -8.47
N LYS A 104 -21.20 6.43 -7.62
CA LYS A 104 -19.93 7.09 -7.26
C LYS A 104 -18.80 6.80 -8.25
N LEU A 105 -18.99 5.86 -9.18
CA LEU A 105 -17.97 5.50 -10.16
C LEU A 105 -17.50 6.67 -11.04
N PRO A 106 -18.40 7.53 -11.59
CA PRO A 106 -17.97 8.70 -12.36
C PRO A 106 -17.10 9.66 -11.55
N GLN A 107 -17.44 9.88 -10.28
CA GLN A 107 -16.66 10.76 -9.39
C GLN A 107 -15.27 10.17 -9.10
N LEU A 108 -15.18 8.85 -8.87
CA LEU A 108 -13.91 8.17 -8.66
C LEU A 108 -13.03 8.21 -9.92
N LEU A 109 -13.62 7.98 -11.11
CA LEU A 109 -12.94 8.12 -12.39
C LEU A 109 -12.37 9.53 -12.59
N ALA A 110 -13.14 10.57 -12.24
CA ALA A 110 -12.69 11.96 -12.30
C ALA A 110 -11.52 12.22 -11.35
N THR A 111 -11.63 11.77 -10.11
CA THR A 111 -10.58 11.88 -9.09
C THR A 111 -9.27 11.21 -9.54
N LEU A 112 -9.36 10.08 -10.23
CA LEU A 112 -8.21 9.35 -10.77
C LEU A 112 -7.72 9.88 -12.12
N GLY A 113 -8.39 10.89 -12.71
CA GLY A 113 -8.07 11.42 -14.04
C GLY A 113 -8.29 10.39 -15.16
N LEU A 114 -9.29 9.52 -15.01
CA LEU A 114 -9.60 8.42 -15.94
C LEU A 114 -10.94 8.58 -16.67
N SER A 115 -11.65 9.70 -16.47
CA SER A 115 -12.99 9.91 -17.06
C SER A 115 -13.03 9.74 -18.58
N ALA A 116 -12.02 10.28 -19.30
CA ALA A 116 -11.93 10.16 -20.76
C ALA A 116 -11.60 8.75 -21.25
N PHE A 117 -11.11 7.89 -20.36
CA PHE A 117 -10.66 6.53 -20.66
C PHE A 117 -11.56 5.45 -20.03
N ALA A 118 -12.73 5.85 -19.53
CA ALA A 118 -13.65 4.96 -18.83
C ALA A 118 -14.04 3.71 -19.65
N GLY A 119 -14.15 3.84 -20.97
CA GLY A 119 -14.45 2.76 -21.92
C GLY A 119 -13.21 2.08 -22.53
N SER A 120 -11.99 2.53 -22.24
CA SER A 120 -10.77 1.94 -22.79
C SER A 120 -10.41 0.61 -22.13
N TYR A 121 -9.77 -0.27 -22.91
CA TYR A 121 -9.25 -1.55 -22.42
C TYR A 121 -7.81 -1.41 -21.91
N PRO A 122 -7.33 -2.34 -21.06
CA PRO A 122 -5.99 -2.30 -20.49
C PRO A 122 -4.86 -2.18 -21.53
N SER A 123 -5.01 -2.76 -22.72
CA SER A 123 -4.06 -2.68 -23.82
C SER A 123 -3.88 -1.25 -24.39
N GLU A 124 -4.84 -0.36 -24.14
CA GLU A 124 -4.84 1.02 -24.62
C GLU A 124 -4.31 2.01 -23.57
N LEU A 125 -3.96 1.52 -22.36
CA LEU A 125 -3.55 2.35 -21.24
C LEU A 125 -2.03 2.50 -21.15
N SER A 126 -1.58 3.69 -20.75
CA SER A 126 -0.22 3.83 -20.24
C SER A 126 -0.06 3.08 -18.91
N GLY A 127 1.19 2.74 -18.52
CA GLY A 127 1.45 2.08 -17.23
C GLY A 127 0.88 2.86 -16.03
N GLY A 128 0.95 4.20 -16.07
CA GLY A 128 0.36 5.05 -15.04
C GLY A 128 -1.17 5.01 -15.02
N MET A 129 -1.83 4.95 -16.17
CA MET A 129 -3.29 4.80 -16.24
C MET A 129 -3.74 3.43 -15.72
N ALA A 130 -3.02 2.37 -16.07
CA ALA A 130 -3.28 1.02 -15.57
C ALA A 130 -3.13 0.96 -14.04
N GLN A 131 -2.11 1.60 -13.48
CA GLN A 131 -1.90 1.67 -12.03
C GLN A 131 -3.00 2.45 -11.31
N ARG A 132 -3.43 3.59 -11.89
CA ARG A 132 -4.59 4.35 -11.38
C ARG A 132 -5.89 3.54 -11.42
N THR A 133 -6.08 2.74 -12.46
CA THR A 133 -7.24 1.84 -12.58
C THR A 133 -7.21 0.76 -11.49
N ALA A 134 -6.04 0.16 -11.21
CA ALA A 134 -5.87 -0.83 -10.14
C ALA A 134 -6.11 -0.21 -8.75
N LEU A 135 -5.62 1.02 -8.52
CA LEU A 135 -5.91 1.78 -7.31
C LEU A 135 -7.42 2.05 -7.19
N GLY A 136 -8.06 2.51 -8.27
CA GLY A 136 -9.50 2.76 -8.33
C GLY A 136 -10.32 1.53 -7.99
N ARG A 137 -9.95 0.35 -8.50
CA ARG A 137 -10.57 -0.93 -8.16
C ARG A 137 -10.54 -1.21 -6.66
N THR A 138 -9.40 -0.96 -6.02
CA THR A 138 -9.25 -1.15 -4.57
C THR A 138 -10.07 -0.13 -3.78
N LEU A 139 -10.04 1.14 -4.17
CA LEU A 139 -10.82 2.20 -3.51
C LEU A 139 -12.33 2.01 -3.68
N PHE A 140 -12.77 1.51 -4.83
CA PHE A 140 -14.18 1.26 -5.11
C PHE A 140 -14.78 0.17 -4.21
N GLN A 141 -13.96 -0.79 -3.76
CA GLN A 141 -14.36 -1.81 -2.78
C GLN A 141 -14.62 -1.22 -1.39
N ASN A 142 -14.13 -0.02 -1.11
CA ASN A 142 -14.23 0.66 0.18
C ASN A 142 -13.74 -0.20 1.37
N PRO A 143 -12.53 -0.78 1.33
CA PRO A 143 -12.05 -1.70 2.34
C PRO A 143 -11.75 -0.98 3.68
N ASP A 144 -11.71 -1.74 4.78
CA ASP A 144 -11.29 -1.26 6.11
C ASP A 144 -9.77 -1.04 6.18
N ILE A 145 -9.02 -1.95 5.52
CA ILE A 145 -7.57 -1.98 5.49
C ILE A 145 -7.11 -1.95 4.04
N ILE A 146 -6.17 -1.05 3.74
CA ILE A 146 -5.58 -0.94 2.41
C ILE A 146 -4.09 -1.28 2.50
N LEU A 147 -3.69 -2.31 1.77
CA LEU A 147 -2.31 -2.75 1.63
C LEU A 147 -1.80 -2.36 0.24
N MET A 148 -0.69 -1.63 0.18
CA MET A 148 -0.16 -1.12 -1.08
C MET A 148 1.31 -1.52 -1.26
N ASP A 149 1.60 -2.22 -2.34
CA ASP A 149 2.94 -2.70 -2.68
C ASP A 149 3.53 -1.86 -3.82
N GLU A 150 4.36 -0.88 -3.50
CA GLU A 150 5.02 0.05 -4.42
C GLU A 150 4.08 0.65 -5.50
N PRO A 151 2.90 1.19 -5.12
CA PRO A 151 1.83 1.52 -6.06
C PRO A 151 2.17 2.67 -7.01
N PHE A 152 3.21 3.44 -6.73
CA PHE A 152 3.58 4.63 -7.50
C PHE A 152 4.91 4.49 -8.26
N GLY A 153 5.53 3.30 -8.24
CA GLY A 153 6.86 3.07 -8.83
C GLY A 153 6.94 3.32 -10.34
N ALA A 154 5.84 3.11 -11.08
CA ALA A 154 5.78 3.29 -12.53
C ALA A 154 5.19 4.65 -12.97
N LEU A 155 4.99 5.60 -12.04
CA LEU A 155 4.34 6.88 -12.31
C LEU A 155 5.36 8.00 -12.51
N ASP A 156 5.03 8.93 -13.43
CA ASP A 156 5.72 10.20 -13.54
C ASP A 156 5.48 11.08 -12.29
N TYR A 157 6.30 12.10 -12.13
CA TYR A 157 6.28 12.96 -10.94
C TYR A 157 4.92 13.61 -10.67
N PHE A 158 4.27 14.20 -11.69
CA PHE A 158 3.02 14.94 -11.50
C PHE A 158 1.86 14.01 -11.17
N THR A 159 1.77 12.89 -11.88
CA THR A 159 0.76 11.86 -11.63
C THR A 159 0.92 11.26 -10.23
N ARG A 160 2.15 10.95 -9.82
CA ARG A 160 2.47 10.45 -8.48
C ARG A 160 2.01 11.43 -7.41
N LYS A 161 2.37 12.71 -7.53
CA LYS A 161 1.99 13.75 -6.58
C LYS A 161 0.47 13.87 -6.44
N GLY A 162 -0.27 13.92 -7.54
CA GLY A 162 -1.73 13.99 -7.51
C GLY A 162 -2.38 12.79 -6.83
N LEU A 163 -1.82 11.57 -7.02
CA LEU A 163 -2.33 10.38 -6.35
C LEU A 163 -1.97 10.32 -4.87
N GLN A 164 -0.80 10.81 -4.48
CA GLN A 164 -0.43 10.95 -3.07
C GLN A 164 -1.40 11.90 -2.35
N GLU A 165 -1.73 13.03 -2.95
CA GLU A 165 -2.73 13.97 -2.42
C GLU A 165 -4.11 13.31 -2.29
N THR A 166 -4.56 12.59 -3.33
CA THR A 166 -5.82 11.84 -3.32
C THR A 166 -5.85 10.79 -2.20
N LEU A 167 -4.75 10.05 -2.01
CA LEU A 167 -4.63 9.02 -0.97
C LEU A 167 -4.66 9.64 0.43
N LEU A 168 -4.00 10.79 0.62
CA LEU A 168 -4.02 11.52 1.88
C LEU A 168 -5.41 12.08 2.19
N GLU A 169 -6.12 12.60 1.19
CA GLU A 169 -7.51 13.05 1.37
C GLU A 169 -8.43 11.89 1.80
N LEU A 170 -8.30 10.75 1.13
CA LEU A 170 -9.04 9.53 1.48
C LEU A 170 -8.76 9.12 2.92
N PHE A 171 -7.47 9.02 3.29
CA PHE A 171 -7.05 8.66 4.64
C PHE A 171 -7.67 9.58 5.70
N ARG A 172 -7.64 10.89 5.46
CA ARG A 172 -8.16 11.90 6.40
C ARG A 172 -9.69 11.87 6.53
N LYS A 173 -10.40 11.55 5.44
CA LYS A 173 -11.88 11.59 5.38
C LYS A 173 -12.52 10.28 5.84
N GLU A 174 -11.94 9.14 5.50
CA GLU A 174 -12.64 7.84 5.58
C GLU A 174 -12.16 6.93 6.71
N ARG A 175 -11.25 7.38 7.57
CA ARG A 175 -10.73 6.60 8.71
C ARG A 175 -10.31 5.17 8.29
N LYS A 176 -9.43 5.06 7.29
CA LYS A 176 -8.89 3.78 6.82
C LYS A 176 -7.57 3.45 7.51
N THR A 177 -7.27 2.17 7.63
CA THR A 177 -5.93 1.72 8.01
C THR A 177 -5.15 1.45 6.74
N ILE A 178 -4.02 2.14 6.56
CA ILE A 178 -3.19 2.02 5.34
C ILE A 178 -1.80 1.50 5.72
N ILE A 179 -1.36 0.45 5.04
CA ILE A 179 0.02 -0.04 5.07
C ILE A 179 0.58 0.08 3.66
N PHE A 180 1.59 0.91 3.52
CA PHE A 180 2.14 1.31 2.24
C PHE A 180 3.62 0.93 2.17
N VAL A 181 3.97 0.10 1.22
CA VAL A 181 5.35 -0.31 0.97
C VAL A 181 5.93 0.52 -0.16
N THR A 182 7.11 1.05 0.04
CA THR A 182 7.87 1.78 -0.98
C THR A 182 9.37 1.60 -0.77
N HIS A 183 10.16 1.90 -1.79
CA HIS A 183 11.61 2.06 -1.69
C HIS A 183 12.01 3.55 -1.62
N ASP A 184 11.07 4.46 -1.81
CA ASP A 184 11.27 5.89 -1.77
C ASP A 184 11.06 6.43 -0.34
N VAL A 185 12.14 6.93 0.26
CA VAL A 185 12.15 7.45 1.63
C VAL A 185 11.34 8.73 1.75
N GLU A 186 11.39 9.60 0.74
CA GLU A 186 10.62 10.85 0.75
C GLU A 186 9.12 10.57 0.71
N GLU A 187 8.68 9.68 -0.18
CA GLU A 187 7.31 9.21 -0.26
C GLU A 187 6.82 8.64 1.09
N ALA A 188 7.64 7.81 1.73
CA ALA A 188 7.30 7.23 3.02
C ALA A 188 7.10 8.30 4.11
N ILE A 189 7.93 9.34 4.12
CA ILE A 189 7.79 10.44 5.08
C ILE A 189 6.60 11.32 4.75
N LEU A 190 6.34 11.59 3.47
CA LEU A 190 5.23 12.46 3.06
C LEU A 190 3.86 11.86 3.39
N LEU A 191 3.73 10.53 3.30
CA LEU A 191 2.46 9.82 3.47
C LEU A 191 2.27 9.25 4.87
N GLY A 192 3.29 8.62 5.45
CA GLY A 192 3.15 7.84 6.68
C GLY A 192 3.14 8.69 7.95
N GLU A 193 2.31 8.33 8.92
CA GLU A 193 2.42 8.82 10.30
C GLU A 193 3.54 8.08 11.07
N ARG A 194 3.92 6.92 10.54
CA ARG A 194 4.98 6.05 11.06
C ARG A 194 5.71 5.38 9.91
N VAL A 195 7.03 5.44 9.93
CA VAL A 195 7.89 4.76 8.97
C VAL A 195 8.58 3.58 9.65
N LEU A 196 8.38 2.38 9.11
CA LEU A 196 9.10 1.18 9.51
C LEU A 196 10.24 0.93 8.53
N ILE A 197 11.43 0.68 9.04
CA ILE A 197 12.62 0.33 8.26
C ILE A 197 12.75 -1.18 8.25
N MET A 198 12.81 -1.77 7.05
CA MET A 198 12.90 -3.21 6.87
C MET A 198 14.19 -3.61 6.15
N GLN A 199 14.96 -4.53 6.75
CA GLN A 199 16.19 -5.07 6.19
C GLN A 199 16.25 -6.59 6.41
N LYS A 200 16.64 -7.35 5.39
CA LYS A 200 16.89 -8.81 5.49
C LYS A 200 15.79 -9.57 6.24
N GLY A 201 14.52 -9.26 5.92
CA GLY A 201 13.37 -9.90 6.54
C GLY A 201 13.03 -9.45 7.97
N ARG A 202 13.61 -8.36 8.47
CA ARG A 202 13.38 -7.86 9.83
C ARG A 202 13.00 -6.38 9.82
N ILE A 203 12.18 -5.97 10.75
CA ILE A 203 11.99 -4.55 11.07
C ILE A 203 13.15 -4.14 11.96
N THR A 204 13.99 -3.24 11.46
CA THR A 204 15.22 -2.77 12.11
C THR A 204 15.08 -1.38 12.73
N GLY A 205 14.03 -0.65 12.35
CA GLY A 205 13.76 0.68 12.90
C GLY A 205 12.29 1.07 12.76
N GLU A 206 11.88 1.96 13.65
CA GLU A 206 10.57 2.59 13.66
C GLU A 206 10.73 4.07 13.94
N ILE A 207 10.22 4.91 13.05
CA ILE A 207 10.34 6.36 13.15
C ILE A 207 8.94 6.97 13.08
N PRO A 208 8.47 7.63 14.16
CA PRO A 208 7.21 8.36 14.13
C PRO A 208 7.37 9.66 13.35
N VAL A 209 6.40 9.98 12.50
CA VAL A 209 6.35 11.23 11.72
C VAL A 209 5.23 12.10 12.28
N LYS A 210 5.56 12.95 13.25
CA LYS A 210 4.62 13.82 13.97
C LYS A 210 4.42 15.19 13.29
N LEU A 211 4.37 15.18 11.94
CA LEU A 211 4.19 16.38 11.14
C LEU A 211 2.76 16.41 10.58
N ALA A 212 2.15 17.60 10.59
CA ALA A 212 0.82 17.79 10.02
C ALA A 212 0.85 17.67 8.48
N TYR A 213 -0.27 17.31 7.89
CA TYR A 213 -0.46 17.33 6.44
C TYR A 213 -1.06 18.67 5.98
N PRO A 214 -0.75 19.17 4.76
CA PRO A 214 0.24 18.61 3.82
C PRO A 214 1.68 18.86 4.30
N ARG A 215 2.59 17.96 3.96
CA ARG A 215 4.01 18.08 4.30
C ARG A 215 4.80 18.65 3.14
N ASP A 216 5.67 19.62 3.42
CA ASP A 216 6.57 20.21 2.43
C ASP A 216 7.87 19.38 2.36
N PRO A 217 8.19 18.78 1.18
CA PRO A 217 9.43 18.02 1.01
C PRO A 217 10.71 18.81 1.32
N ALA A 218 10.67 20.15 1.19
CA ALA A 218 11.80 21.03 1.44
C ALA A 218 11.97 21.43 2.92
N ALA A 219 11.01 21.09 3.78
CA ALA A 219 11.07 21.45 5.21
C ALA A 219 12.26 20.77 5.91
N SER A 220 12.91 21.50 6.82
CA SER A 220 14.08 21.02 7.57
C SER A 220 13.81 19.72 8.35
N GLU A 221 12.60 19.58 8.88
CA GLU A 221 12.14 18.40 9.61
C GLU A 221 12.07 17.16 8.70
N ILE A 222 11.57 17.32 7.46
CA ILE A 222 11.52 16.24 6.45
C ILE A 222 12.94 15.82 6.07
N LEU A 223 13.84 16.78 5.85
CA LEU A 223 15.25 16.50 5.53
C LEU A 223 15.96 15.77 6.69
N SER A 224 15.64 16.12 7.94
CA SER A 224 16.17 15.45 9.12
C SER A 224 15.68 14.00 9.22
N LEU A 225 14.37 13.78 9.08
CA LEU A 225 13.77 12.43 9.06
C LEU A 225 14.35 11.57 7.92
N ARG A 226 14.52 12.15 6.73
CA ARG A 226 15.13 11.47 5.59
C ARG A 226 16.55 10.98 5.92
N ARG A 227 17.39 11.81 6.51
CA ARG A 227 18.74 11.40 6.95
C ARG A 227 18.69 10.25 7.95
N GLN A 228 17.80 10.34 8.94
CA GLN A 228 17.62 9.31 9.96
C GLN A 228 17.19 7.97 9.35
N ILE A 229 16.25 7.98 8.41
CA ILE A 229 15.79 6.76 7.74
C ILE A 229 16.89 6.17 6.86
N LEU A 230 17.61 7.01 6.08
CA LEU A 230 18.71 6.56 5.22
C LEU A 230 19.83 5.91 6.05
N ALA A 231 20.22 6.48 7.18
CA ALA A 231 21.19 5.89 8.10
C ALA A 231 20.72 4.53 8.65
N GLY A 232 19.39 4.35 8.82
CA GLY A 232 18.80 3.06 9.24
C GLY A 232 18.73 2.04 8.09
N LEU A 233 18.95 2.43 6.83
CA LEU A 233 18.95 1.55 5.66
C LEU A 233 20.35 1.08 5.22
N GLU A 234 21.40 1.67 5.75
CA GLU A 234 22.81 1.26 5.56
C GLU A 234 23.14 0.04 6.42
#